data_22feafa41f70c42bd74af8a9589fc337
#
_entry.id   22feafa41f70c42bd74af8a9589fc337
#
_cell.length_a   1.000
_cell.length_b   1.000
_cell.length_c   1.000
_cell.angle_alpha   90.00
_cell.angle_beta   90.00
_cell.angle_gamma   90.00
#
_symmetry.space_group_name_H-M   'P 1'
#
loop_
_entity.id
_entity.type
_entity.pdbx_description
1 polymer ?
#
loop_
_entity_poly.entity_id
_entity_poly.type
_entity_poly.pdbx_seq_one_letter_code
_entity_poly.pdbx_strand_id
1 'polypeptide(L)'
;MEWKNRIPTAIKAEGEVVELETGEPLRAECAHFITCLNTRKAPLSDGAEGLRVLRVLDACQRALHNGGITMEQLDAKPEKKERPYFVHESAYADEGAEIGDGTKIWHFSHVMKNARIGKKCVIGQNVNIDGGTVIGNNVKIQNNVSVYTGAVIEDDVFLGPSCVLTNVSNPRSQVNRHSLYETTKLKRGCTIGANSTIVCGVTIGRYAFVGAGAVVTKDVPDFALVVGNPARQQGWMSRHGHRLEAADRDGIMRCPETGYRYKEVEPGVLRCLDLDEESPLPAEFSVGSKSYRQFKEEINDECSVTRS
;
A
#
# COMPACT_ATOMS: atom_id res chain seq x y z
N MET A 1 -14.69 -48.56 -6.36
CA MET A 1 -15.18 -47.50 -7.26
C MET A 1 -15.03 -48.00 -8.69
N GLU A 2 -16.06 -48.22 -9.39
CA GLU A 2 -16.02 -48.58 -10.82
C GLU A 2 -16.33 -47.36 -11.67
N TRP A 3 -15.63 -47.22 -12.79
CA TRP A 3 -15.85 -46.11 -13.71
C TRP A 3 -16.72 -46.56 -14.88
N LYS A 4 -17.96 -46.06 -14.99
CA LYS A 4 -18.78 -46.22 -16.17
C LYS A 4 -18.85 -44.91 -16.94
N ASN A 5 -18.40 -44.91 -18.18
CA ASN A 5 -18.40 -43.74 -19.09
C ASN A 5 -17.70 -42.48 -18.51
N ARG A 6 -16.56 -42.65 -17.85
CA ARG A 6 -15.80 -41.58 -17.16
C ARG A 6 -16.56 -40.95 -15.96
N ILE A 7 -17.63 -41.54 -15.50
CA ILE A 7 -18.34 -41.13 -14.29
C ILE A 7 -18.04 -42.15 -13.18
N PRO A 8 -17.51 -41.72 -12.03
CA PRO A 8 -17.30 -42.63 -10.92
C PRO A 8 -18.66 -43.10 -10.38
N THR A 9 -18.89 -44.40 -10.43
CA THR A 9 -20.09 -45.00 -9.86
C THR A 9 -19.76 -45.57 -8.50
N ALA A 10 -20.46 -45.11 -7.47
CA ALA A 10 -20.30 -45.65 -6.12
C ALA A 10 -20.86 -47.08 -6.08
N ILE A 11 -19.99 -48.04 -5.77
CA ILE A 11 -20.45 -49.39 -5.42
C ILE A 11 -20.89 -49.32 -3.95
N LYS A 12 -22.12 -49.53 -3.65
CA LYS A 12 -22.60 -49.69 -2.27
C LYS A 12 -22.02 -51.01 -1.74
N ALA A 13 -21.02 -50.93 -0.90
CA ALA A 13 -20.63 -52.03 -0.06
C ALA A 13 -21.69 -52.28 1.00
N GLU A 14 -21.83 -53.49 1.49
CA GLU A 14 -22.67 -53.78 2.69
C GLU A 14 -22.12 -52.93 3.83
N GLY A 15 -22.94 -51.94 4.27
CA GLY A 15 -22.56 -51.04 5.35
C GLY A 15 -22.71 -51.74 6.70
N GLU A 16 -21.73 -51.62 7.55
CA GLU A 16 -21.83 -51.97 8.96
C GLU A 16 -22.68 -50.86 9.65
N VAL A 17 -23.72 -51.26 10.37
CA VAL A 17 -24.53 -50.30 11.12
C VAL A 17 -23.78 -49.91 12.38
N VAL A 18 -23.31 -48.67 12.44
CA VAL A 18 -22.71 -48.10 13.64
C VAL A 18 -23.83 -47.51 14.50
N GLU A 19 -24.04 -48.11 15.69
CA GLU A 19 -24.95 -47.56 16.67
C GLU A 19 -24.42 -46.20 17.19
N LEU A 20 -25.17 -45.16 16.96
CA LEU A 20 -24.84 -43.81 17.47
C LEU A 20 -25.73 -43.51 18.68
N GLU A 21 -25.13 -42.97 19.73
CA GLU A 21 -25.90 -42.43 20.85
C GLU A 21 -26.79 -41.29 20.35
N THR A 22 -28.09 -41.36 20.66
CA THR A 22 -29.04 -40.30 20.35
C THR A 22 -28.86 -39.15 21.31
N GLY A 23 -28.35 -38.02 20.86
CA GLY A 23 -28.16 -36.81 21.64
C GLY A 23 -28.25 -35.54 20.77
N GLU A 24 -28.44 -34.41 21.41
CA GLU A 24 -28.34 -33.11 20.75
C GLU A 24 -26.85 -32.72 20.62
N PRO A 25 -26.28 -32.73 19.41
CA PRO A 25 -24.85 -32.48 19.24
C PRO A 25 -24.38 -31.13 19.82
N LEU A 26 -25.13 -30.05 19.59
CA LEU A 26 -24.81 -28.72 20.09
C LEU A 26 -24.84 -28.67 21.64
N ARG A 27 -25.80 -29.37 22.27
CA ARG A 27 -25.86 -29.45 23.73
C ARG A 27 -24.65 -30.16 24.30
N ALA A 28 -24.19 -31.24 23.67
CA ALA A 28 -23.03 -31.99 24.09
C ALA A 28 -21.75 -31.12 23.94
N GLU A 29 -21.66 -30.39 22.84
CA GLU A 29 -20.54 -29.45 22.59
C GLU A 29 -20.49 -28.32 23.64
N CYS A 30 -21.62 -27.67 23.92
CA CYS A 30 -21.70 -26.62 24.94
C CYS A 30 -21.39 -27.14 26.34
N ALA A 31 -21.88 -28.34 26.70
CA ALA A 31 -21.57 -28.96 28.00
C ALA A 31 -20.09 -29.30 28.13
N HIS A 32 -19.48 -29.81 27.06
CA HIS A 32 -18.05 -30.08 27.00
C HIS A 32 -17.24 -28.77 27.15
N PHE A 33 -17.61 -27.71 26.45
CA PHE A 33 -16.96 -26.39 26.57
C PHE A 33 -17.00 -25.84 28.01
N ILE A 34 -18.18 -25.89 28.67
CA ILE A 34 -18.33 -25.49 30.08
C ILE A 34 -17.42 -26.34 30.99
N THR A 35 -17.35 -27.64 30.73
CA THR A 35 -16.48 -28.55 31.49
C THR A 35 -15.01 -28.17 31.32
N CYS A 36 -14.57 -27.85 30.10
CA CYS A 36 -13.21 -27.40 29.84
C CYS A 36 -12.89 -26.08 30.55
N LEU A 37 -13.82 -25.12 30.60
CA LEU A 37 -13.68 -23.87 31.34
C LEU A 37 -13.47 -24.11 32.83
N ASN A 38 -14.27 -25.00 33.44
CA ASN A 38 -14.22 -25.29 34.87
C ASN A 38 -12.97 -26.09 35.26
N THR A 39 -12.58 -27.03 34.43
CA THR A 39 -11.46 -27.95 34.72
C THR A 39 -10.12 -27.46 34.20
N ARG A 40 -10.11 -26.41 33.37
CA ARG A 40 -8.91 -25.93 32.65
C ARG A 40 -8.23 -26.98 31.78
N LYS A 41 -8.93 -28.02 31.38
CA LYS A 41 -8.44 -29.03 30.44
C LYS A 41 -8.66 -28.56 29.00
N ALA A 42 -7.73 -28.97 28.12
CA ALA A 42 -7.89 -28.70 26.68
C ALA A 42 -9.16 -29.36 26.13
N PRO A 43 -9.91 -28.71 25.24
CA PRO A 43 -11.07 -29.31 24.58
C PRO A 43 -10.65 -30.44 23.64
N LEU A 44 -11.57 -31.36 23.36
CA LEU A 44 -11.34 -32.45 22.38
C LEU A 44 -11.07 -31.94 20.97
N SER A 45 -11.69 -30.82 20.62
CA SER A 45 -11.49 -30.12 19.34
C SER A 45 -10.88 -28.76 19.62
N ASP A 46 -9.59 -28.72 19.94
CA ASP A 46 -8.84 -27.46 20.14
C ASP A 46 -8.39 -26.83 18.81
N GLY A 47 -7.74 -25.68 18.91
CA GLY A 47 -7.22 -24.99 17.73
C GLY A 47 -6.17 -25.79 16.95
N ALA A 48 -5.42 -26.69 17.61
CA ALA A 48 -4.44 -27.56 16.96
C ALA A 48 -5.14 -28.64 16.13
N GLU A 49 -6.23 -29.20 16.65
CA GLU A 49 -7.08 -30.14 15.92
C GLU A 49 -7.75 -29.47 14.72
N GLY A 50 -8.31 -28.28 14.90
CA GLY A 50 -8.87 -27.48 13.79
C GLY A 50 -7.82 -27.23 12.70
N LEU A 51 -6.60 -26.88 13.08
CA LEU A 51 -5.50 -26.70 12.12
C LEU A 51 -5.15 -28.00 11.40
N ARG A 52 -5.17 -29.15 12.09
CA ARG A 52 -4.93 -30.47 11.47
C ARG A 52 -5.97 -30.79 10.41
N VAL A 53 -7.25 -30.56 10.72
CA VAL A 53 -8.35 -30.76 9.76
C VAL A 53 -8.18 -29.85 8.53
N LEU A 54 -7.89 -28.57 8.74
CA LEU A 54 -7.66 -27.62 7.66
C LEU A 54 -6.48 -28.01 6.76
N ARG A 55 -5.40 -28.53 7.33
CA ARG A 55 -4.26 -29.04 6.55
C ARG A 55 -4.65 -30.21 5.63
N VAL A 56 -5.48 -31.12 6.13
CA VAL A 56 -5.97 -32.22 5.32
C VAL A 56 -6.87 -31.72 4.17
N LEU A 57 -7.77 -30.80 4.48
CA LEU A 57 -8.64 -30.19 3.46
C LEU A 57 -7.85 -29.43 2.38
N ASP A 58 -6.87 -28.62 2.79
CA ASP A 58 -5.97 -27.92 1.86
C ASP A 58 -5.17 -28.90 0.98
N ALA A 59 -4.67 -29.98 1.57
CA ALA A 59 -3.98 -31.03 0.84
C ALA A 59 -4.91 -31.75 -0.18
N CYS A 60 -6.14 -32.04 0.21
CA CYS A 60 -7.15 -32.58 -0.70
C CYS A 60 -7.44 -31.62 -1.86
N GLN A 61 -7.58 -30.32 -1.56
CA GLN A 61 -7.79 -29.29 -2.57
C GLN A 61 -6.63 -29.21 -3.55
N ARG A 62 -5.38 -29.24 -3.06
CA ARG A 62 -4.17 -29.25 -3.90
C ARG A 62 -4.08 -30.53 -4.73
N ALA A 63 -4.41 -31.67 -4.17
CA ALA A 63 -4.45 -32.96 -4.90
C ALA A 63 -5.41 -32.94 -6.07
N LEU A 64 -6.58 -32.34 -5.89
CA LEU A 64 -7.57 -32.17 -6.97
C LEU A 64 -7.04 -31.36 -8.15
N HIS A 65 -6.23 -30.32 -7.88
CA HIS A 65 -5.67 -29.44 -8.93
C HIS A 65 -4.39 -30.02 -9.57
N ASN A 66 -3.59 -30.81 -8.86
CA ASN A 66 -2.26 -31.22 -9.28
C ASN A 66 -2.12 -32.72 -9.57
N GLY A 67 -3.23 -33.46 -9.69
CA GLY A 67 -3.20 -34.87 -10.08
C GLY A 67 -2.76 -35.85 -8.97
N GLY A 68 -2.82 -35.45 -7.73
CA GLY A 68 -2.53 -36.26 -6.54
C GLY A 68 -1.31 -35.77 -5.75
N ILE A 69 -1.33 -36.01 -4.43
CA ILE A 69 -0.19 -35.77 -3.53
C ILE A 69 -0.01 -36.98 -2.62
N THR A 70 1.25 -37.23 -2.21
CA THR A 70 1.56 -38.32 -1.28
C THR A 70 1.35 -37.88 0.17
N MET A 71 1.25 -38.88 1.09
CA MET A 71 1.14 -38.61 2.54
C MET A 71 2.35 -37.83 3.09
N GLU A 72 3.54 -38.03 2.53
CA GLU A 72 4.77 -37.32 2.90
C GLU A 72 4.68 -35.83 2.54
N GLN A 73 3.94 -35.47 1.50
CA GLN A 73 3.69 -34.06 1.10
C GLN A 73 2.65 -33.36 1.97
N LEU A 74 1.84 -34.10 2.74
CA LEU A 74 0.88 -33.53 3.69
C LEU A 74 1.57 -32.88 4.88
N ASP A 75 2.67 -33.48 5.37
CA ASP A 75 3.43 -32.98 6.51
C ASP A 75 4.54 -32.00 6.11
N ALA A 76 4.81 -31.88 4.81
CA ALA A 76 5.75 -30.89 4.32
C ALA A 76 5.21 -29.49 4.62
N LYS A 77 5.89 -28.74 5.48
CA LYS A 77 5.65 -27.30 5.60
C LYS A 77 5.74 -26.73 4.18
N PRO A 78 4.75 -25.89 3.76
CA PRO A 78 4.87 -25.24 2.47
C PRO A 78 6.26 -24.59 2.40
N GLU A 79 7.05 -24.97 1.40
CA GLU A 79 8.34 -24.32 1.17
C GLU A 79 8.06 -22.82 1.07
N LYS A 80 8.57 -22.04 2.01
CA LYS A 80 8.60 -20.61 1.87
C LYS A 80 9.49 -20.33 0.67
N LYS A 81 8.89 -20.15 -0.52
CA LYS A 81 9.62 -19.59 -1.67
C LYS A 81 10.32 -18.34 -1.15
N GLU A 82 11.65 -18.33 -1.16
CA GLU A 82 12.41 -17.13 -0.83
C GLU A 82 11.93 -16.02 -1.76
N ARG A 83 11.23 -15.06 -1.19
CA ARG A 83 10.74 -13.88 -1.93
C ARG A 83 11.81 -12.81 -1.81
N PRO A 84 12.14 -12.11 -2.89
CA PRO A 84 13.11 -11.00 -2.84
C PRO A 84 12.56 -9.77 -2.10
N TYR A 85 11.37 -9.86 -1.54
CA TYR A 85 10.66 -8.84 -0.78
C TYR A 85 10.07 -9.40 0.51
N PHE A 86 9.85 -8.54 1.48
CA PHE A 86 9.28 -8.90 2.78
C PHE A 86 7.75 -8.71 2.78
N VAL A 87 7.03 -9.71 3.29
CA VAL A 87 5.59 -9.63 3.59
C VAL A 87 5.41 -10.09 5.03
N HIS A 88 4.81 -9.22 5.85
CA HIS A 88 4.46 -9.58 7.22
C HIS A 88 3.44 -10.73 7.24
N GLU A 89 3.49 -11.59 8.24
CA GLU A 89 2.63 -12.79 8.34
C GLU A 89 1.12 -12.49 8.32
N SER A 90 0.71 -11.30 8.78
CA SER A 90 -0.69 -10.83 8.74
C SER A 90 -1.05 -10.07 7.47
N ALA A 91 -0.13 -9.94 6.51
CA ALA A 91 -0.37 -9.25 5.25
C ALA A 91 -0.53 -10.27 4.11
N TYR A 92 -1.24 -9.86 3.07
CA TYR A 92 -1.49 -10.69 1.90
C TYR A 92 -0.93 -10.05 0.63
N ALA A 93 -0.24 -10.85 -0.16
CA ALA A 93 0.09 -10.52 -1.54
C ALA A 93 -0.47 -11.65 -2.41
N ASP A 94 -1.45 -11.32 -3.24
CA ASP A 94 -2.13 -12.29 -4.10
C ASP A 94 -1.15 -12.90 -5.10
N GLU A 95 -1.44 -14.13 -5.51
CA GLU A 95 -0.73 -14.74 -6.61
C GLU A 95 -1.00 -13.96 -7.91
N GLY A 96 0.09 -13.56 -8.59
CA GLY A 96 0.03 -12.69 -9.78
C GLY A 96 0.17 -11.20 -9.46
N ALA A 97 0.45 -10.80 -8.21
CA ALA A 97 1.00 -9.50 -7.89
C ALA A 97 2.51 -9.48 -8.22
N GLU A 98 2.98 -8.43 -8.89
CA GLU A 98 4.40 -8.23 -9.22
C GLU A 98 5.01 -7.28 -8.19
N ILE A 99 5.98 -7.76 -7.39
CA ILE A 99 6.59 -6.99 -6.31
C ILE A 99 8.12 -7.04 -6.44
N GLY A 100 8.73 -5.86 -6.53
CA GLY A 100 10.17 -5.72 -6.72
C GLY A 100 10.99 -5.97 -5.45
N ASP A 101 12.29 -6.21 -5.69
CA ASP A 101 13.27 -6.58 -4.67
C ASP A 101 13.38 -5.54 -3.54
N GLY A 102 13.51 -5.99 -2.31
CA GLY A 102 13.70 -5.13 -1.14
C GLY A 102 12.46 -4.36 -0.70
N THR A 103 11.31 -4.54 -1.37
CA THR A 103 10.03 -3.97 -0.94
C THR A 103 9.55 -4.65 0.35
N LYS A 104 8.94 -3.86 1.24
CA LYS A 104 8.45 -4.33 2.55
C LYS A 104 6.97 -4.04 2.67
N ILE A 105 6.17 -5.07 2.96
CA ILE A 105 4.72 -4.99 3.17
C ILE A 105 4.43 -5.32 4.63
N TRP A 106 3.88 -4.36 5.34
CA TRP A 106 3.65 -4.46 6.77
C TRP A 106 2.25 -4.99 7.11
N HIS A 107 1.94 -5.04 8.41
CA HIS A 107 0.77 -5.68 9.01
C HIS A 107 -0.55 -5.34 8.31
N PHE A 108 -1.39 -6.35 8.13
CA PHE A 108 -2.77 -6.24 7.66
C PHE A 108 -2.95 -5.55 6.29
N SER A 109 -1.89 -5.47 5.51
CA SER A 109 -1.94 -4.90 4.16
C SER A 109 -2.27 -5.96 3.14
N HIS A 110 -2.95 -5.55 2.06
CA HIS A 110 -3.32 -6.44 0.97
C HIS A 110 -2.86 -5.85 -0.37
N VAL A 111 -2.10 -6.64 -1.11
CA VAL A 111 -1.71 -6.35 -2.49
C VAL A 111 -2.45 -7.30 -3.39
N MET A 112 -3.37 -6.78 -4.17
CA MET A 112 -4.24 -7.59 -5.03
C MET A 112 -3.52 -8.07 -6.30
N LYS A 113 -4.04 -9.14 -6.89
CA LYS A 113 -3.59 -9.70 -8.16
C LYS A 113 -3.50 -8.61 -9.24
N ASN A 114 -2.47 -8.69 -10.09
CA ASN A 114 -2.16 -7.74 -11.18
C ASN A 114 -1.73 -6.33 -10.70
N ALA A 115 -1.52 -6.09 -9.41
CA ALA A 115 -0.81 -4.90 -8.96
C ALA A 115 0.68 -5.03 -9.28
N ARG A 116 1.32 -3.93 -9.70
CA ARG A 116 2.76 -3.86 -9.97
C ARG A 116 3.41 -2.87 -9.02
N ILE A 117 4.35 -3.33 -8.22
CA ILE A 117 5.09 -2.53 -7.25
C ILE A 117 6.58 -2.67 -7.54
N GLY A 118 7.28 -1.54 -7.65
CA GLY A 118 8.71 -1.49 -7.88
C GLY A 118 9.54 -1.95 -6.70
N LYS A 119 10.84 -1.64 -6.75
CA LYS A 119 11.86 -2.06 -5.78
C LYS A 119 11.92 -1.10 -4.59
N LYS A 120 12.37 -1.61 -3.42
CA LYS A 120 12.66 -0.82 -2.20
C LYS A 120 11.49 0.02 -1.69
N CYS A 121 10.26 -0.35 -2.02
CA CYS A 121 9.06 0.32 -1.50
C CYS A 121 8.80 -0.06 -0.05
N VAL A 122 8.13 0.82 0.68
CA VAL A 122 7.66 0.56 2.04
C VAL A 122 6.15 0.75 2.05
N ILE A 123 5.44 -0.35 2.21
CA ILE A 123 3.97 -0.38 2.30
C ILE A 123 3.63 -0.51 3.78
N GLY A 124 3.07 0.53 4.35
CA GLY A 124 2.73 0.64 5.77
C GLY A 124 1.65 -0.35 6.21
N GLN A 125 1.16 -0.16 7.42
CA GLN A 125 0.12 -1.01 7.99
C GLN A 125 -1.26 -0.66 7.43
N ASN A 126 -2.11 -1.70 7.21
CA ASN A 126 -3.49 -1.54 6.76
C ASN A 126 -3.60 -0.75 5.44
N VAL A 127 -2.73 -1.07 4.49
CA VAL A 127 -2.71 -0.51 3.14
C VAL A 127 -3.38 -1.49 2.19
N ASN A 128 -4.30 -0.99 1.36
CA ASN A 128 -4.89 -1.78 0.28
C ASN A 128 -4.37 -1.28 -1.07
N ILE A 129 -3.89 -2.20 -1.91
CA ILE A 129 -3.42 -1.91 -3.26
C ILE A 129 -4.20 -2.75 -4.25
N ASP A 130 -5.08 -2.10 -4.99
CA ASP A 130 -5.95 -2.76 -5.97
C ASP A 130 -5.17 -3.29 -7.19
N GLY A 131 -5.74 -4.28 -7.84
CA GLY A 131 -5.24 -4.80 -9.11
C GLY A 131 -5.21 -3.73 -10.20
N GLY A 132 -4.20 -3.81 -11.07
CA GLY A 132 -4.01 -2.85 -12.17
C GLY A 132 -3.35 -1.52 -11.75
N THR A 133 -3.00 -1.34 -10.48
CA THR A 133 -2.19 -0.21 -10.04
C THR A 133 -0.73 -0.39 -10.48
N VAL A 134 -0.05 0.73 -10.74
CA VAL A 134 1.37 0.74 -11.07
C VAL A 134 2.08 1.66 -10.09
N ILE A 135 3.02 1.10 -9.33
CA ILE A 135 3.80 1.80 -8.32
C ILE A 135 5.29 1.64 -8.65
N GLY A 136 5.99 2.76 -8.78
CA GLY A 136 7.41 2.82 -9.07
C GLY A 136 8.32 2.35 -7.92
N ASN A 137 9.59 2.74 -7.99
CA ASN A 137 10.60 2.34 -7.03
C ASN A 137 10.68 3.31 -5.85
N ASN A 138 11.16 2.83 -4.69
CA ASN A 138 11.39 3.64 -3.48
C ASN A 138 10.16 4.45 -3.01
N VAL A 139 8.94 3.98 -3.33
CA VAL A 139 7.69 4.60 -2.89
C VAL A 139 7.42 4.26 -1.44
N LYS A 140 7.03 5.25 -0.64
CA LYS A 140 6.64 5.06 0.76
C LYS A 140 5.16 5.36 0.93
N ILE A 141 4.38 4.33 1.19
CA ILE A 141 2.95 4.43 1.49
C ILE A 141 2.79 4.24 3.00
N GLN A 142 2.29 5.27 3.67
CA GLN A 142 2.08 5.22 5.11
C GLN A 142 0.79 4.46 5.46
N ASN A 143 0.52 4.32 6.76
CA ASN A 143 -0.59 3.51 7.26
C ASN A 143 -1.97 4.00 6.78
N ASN A 144 -2.92 3.07 6.65
CA ASN A 144 -4.33 3.32 6.33
C ASN A 144 -4.57 4.01 4.98
N VAL A 145 -3.79 3.68 3.96
CA VAL A 145 -3.95 4.21 2.60
C VAL A 145 -4.52 3.14 1.69
N SER A 146 -5.52 3.51 0.87
CA SER A 146 -6.02 2.66 -0.21
C SER A 146 -5.61 3.25 -1.56
N VAL A 147 -4.93 2.44 -2.37
CA VAL A 147 -4.53 2.78 -3.74
C VAL A 147 -5.42 1.99 -4.69
N TYR A 148 -6.39 2.67 -5.28
CA TYR A 148 -7.39 2.05 -6.15
C TYR A 148 -6.92 1.88 -7.59
N THR A 149 -7.57 0.97 -8.31
CA THR A 149 -7.39 0.78 -9.76
C THR A 149 -7.44 2.13 -10.51
N GLY A 150 -6.49 2.35 -11.40
CA GLY A 150 -6.31 3.60 -12.16
C GLY A 150 -5.25 4.54 -11.58
N ALA A 151 -4.71 4.26 -10.40
CA ALA A 151 -3.59 5.02 -9.87
C ALA A 151 -2.26 4.60 -10.52
N VAL A 152 -1.48 5.60 -10.95
CA VAL A 152 -0.10 5.45 -11.44
C VAL A 152 0.80 6.31 -10.57
N ILE A 153 1.69 5.67 -9.84
CA ILE A 153 2.60 6.29 -8.87
C ILE A 153 4.03 6.08 -9.36
N GLU A 154 4.72 7.16 -9.68
CA GLU A 154 6.11 7.11 -10.12
C GLU A 154 7.08 6.89 -8.94
N ASP A 155 8.39 6.89 -9.23
CA ASP A 155 9.44 6.64 -8.24
C ASP A 155 9.50 7.75 -7.16
N ASP A 156 10.03 7.40 -5.99
CA ASP A 156 10.34 8.32 -4.89
C ASP A 156 9.13 9.05 -4.29
N VAL A 157 7.89 8.63 -4.58
CA VAL A 157 6.67 9.25 -4.07
C VAL A 157 6.44 8.89 -2.59
N PHE A 158 5.98 9.87 -1.82
CA PHE A 158 5.55 9.69 -0.44
C PHE A 158 4.06 9.93 -0.29
N LEU A 159 3.33 8.91 0.21
CA LEU A 159 1.93 9.02 0.59
C LEU A 159 1.82 9.03 2.12
N GLY A 160 1.36 10.14 2.66
CA GLY A 160 1.14 10.35 4.10
C GLY A 160 0.02 9.47 4.65
N PRO A 161 -0.01 9.23 5.97
CA PRO A 161 -0.99 8.36 6.58
C PRO A 161 -2.42 8.84 6.34
N SER A 162 -3.30 7.88 6.07
CA SER A 162 -4.73 8.12 5.83
C SER A 162 -5.05 9.09 4.69
N CYS A 163 -4.13 9.33 3.76
CA CYS A 163 -4.49 10.05 2.54
C CYS A 163 -5.42 9.20 1.67
N VAL A 164 -6.28 9.86 0.91
CA VAL A 164 -7.33 9.22 0.12
C VAL A 164 -7.11 9.50 -1.36
N LEU A 165 -7.07 8.46 -2.17
CA LEU A 165 -7.14 8.53 -3.63
C LEU A 165 -8.53 8.05 -4.05
N THR A 166 -9.21 8.75 -4.95
CA THR A 166 -10.46 8.28 -5.54
C THR A 166 -10.23 7.76 -6.96
N ASN A 167 -11.16 7.01 -7.53
CA ASN A 167 -11.05 6.48 -8.89
C ASN A 167 -12.28 6.74 -9.78
N VAL A 168 -13.34 7.31 -9.22
CA VAL A 168 -14.54 7.71 -9.95
C VAL A 168 -15.12 9.00 -9.37
N SER A 169 -15.46 9.97 -10.23
CA SER A 169 -15.88 11.32 -9.82
C SER A 169 -17.34 11.36 -9.32
N ASN A 170 -18.20 10.48 -9.79
CA ASN A 170 -19.64 10.52 -9.50
C ASN A 170 -20.22 9.16 -9.12
N PRO A 171 -19.75 8.52 -8.03
CA PRO A 171 -20.20 7.20 -7.64
C PRO A 171 -21.69 7.16 -7.26
N ARG A 172 -22.35 6.04 -7.60
CA ARG A 172 -23.69 5.70 -7.15
C ARG A 172 -23.79 4.18 -7.06
N SER A 173 -24.25 3.64 -5.93
CA SER A 173 -24.31 2.19 -5.71
C SER A 173 -25.17 1.44 -6.73
N GLN A 174 -26.20 2.08 -7.24
CA GLN A 174 -27.11 1.49 -8.25
C GLN A 174 -26.58 1.61 -9.68
N VAL A 175 -25.46 2.28 -9.91
CA VAL A 175 -24.90 2.53 -11.25
C VAL A 175 -23.50 1.97 -11.34
N ASN A 176 -23.33 0.95 -12.16
CA ASN A 176 -22.01 0.37 -12.42
C ASN A 176 -21.16 1.33 -13.25
N ARG A 177 -20.00 1.72 -12.73
CA ARG A 177 -19.02 2.61 -13.37
C ARG A 177 -17.60 2.00 -13.45
N HIS A 178 -17.47 0.69 -13.35
CA HIS A 178 -16.15 0.03 -13.36
C HIS A 178 -15.32 0.33 -14.63
N SER A 179 -15.99 0.55 -15.77
CA SER A 179 -15.32 0.92 -17.02
C SER A 179 -14.98 2.41 -17.14
N LEU A 180 -15.33 3.22 -16.14
CA LEU A 180 -15.19 4.67 -16.13
C LEU A 180 -14.21 5.15 -15.04
N TYR A 181 -13.31 4.28 -14.57
CA TYR A 181 -12.28 4.68 -13.62
C TYR A 181 -11.31 5.66 -14.28
N GLU A 182 -11.04 6.74 -13.56
CA GLU A 182 -10.18 7.81 -14.03
C GLU A 182 -8.75 7.60 -13.51
N THR A 183 -7.77 7.83 -14.40
CA THR A 183 -6.36 7.67 -14.06
C THR A 183 -5.87 8.87 -13.26
N THR A 184 -5.36 8.63 -12.06
CA THR A 184 -4.65 9.62 -11.23
C THR A 184 -3.15 9.35 -11.31
N LYS A 185 -2.36 10.38 -11.62
CA LYS A 185 -0.90 10.27 -11.75
C LYS A 185 -0.20 11.03 -10.65
N LEU A 186 0.62 10.33 -9.87
CA LEU A 186 1.54 10.91 -8.90
C LEU A 186 2.94 10.83 -9.48
N LYS A 187 3.49 11.98 -9.90
CA LYS A 187 4.80 12.02 -10.54
C LYS A 187 5.94 11.94 -9.53
N ARG A 188 7.14 11.63 -10.03
CA ARG A 188 8.34 11.38 -9.26
C ARG A 188 8.53 12.36 -8.10
N GLY A 189 8.82 11.82 -6.92
CA GLY A 189 9.20 12.57 -5.74
C GLY A 189 8.12 13.45 -5.13
N CYS A 190 6.86 13.40 -5.63
CA CYS A 190 5.81 14.18 -5.01
C CYS A 190 5.45 13.66 -3.62
N THR A 191 4.97 14.53 -2.77
CA THR A 191 4.53 14.23 -1.40
C THR A 191 3.05 14.51 -1.26
N ILE A 192 2.31 13.52 -0.79
CA ILE A 192 0.89 13.63 -0.45
C ILE A 192 0.79 13.67 1.08
N GLY A 193 0.33 14.77 1.63
CA GLY A 193 0.23 14.97 3.08
C GLY A 193 -0.81 14.08 3.75
N ALA A 194 -0.67 13.91 5.07
CA ALA A 194 -1.61 13.11 5.86
C ALA A 194 -3.04 13.60 5.73
N ASN A 195 -4.02 12.69 5.70
CA ASN A 195 -5.46 12.99 5.59
C ASN A 195 -5.86 13.86 4.38
N SER A 196 -5.00 14.02 3.38
CA SER A 196 -5.38 14.74 2.16
C SER A 196 -6.21 13.85 1.23
N THR A 197 -7.01 14.49 0.38
CA THR A 197 -7.85 13.79 -0.61
C THR A 197 -7.44 14.22 -2.01
N ILE A 198 -7.12 13.25 -2.85
CA ILE A 198 -6.83 13.45 -4.27
C ILE A 198 -8.03 12.96 -5.07
N VAL A 199 -8.75 13.88 -5.70
CA VAL A 199 -9.86 13.54 -6.60
C VAL A 199 -9.27 12.91 -7.85
N CYS A 200 -9.93 11.86 -8.38
CA CYS A 200 -9.45 11.14 -9.56
C CYS A 200 -9.35 12.02 -10.82
N GLY A 201 -8.56 11.55 -11.77
CA GLY A 201 -8.36 12.26 -13.05
C GLY A 201 -7.31 13.38 -13.01
N VAL A 202 -6.67 13.63 -11.85
CA VAL A 202 -5.66 14.68 -11.73
C VAL A 202 -4.24 14.15 -11.80
N THR A 203 -3.31 15.03 -12.19
CA THR A 203 -1.87 14.78 -12.13
C THR A 203 -1.24 15.64 -11.03
N ILE A 204 -0.50 15.01 -10.13
CA ILE A 204 0.36 15.70 -9.16
C ILE A 204 1.77 15.74 -9.75
N GLY A 205 2.28 16.95 -9.95
CA GLY A 205 3.58 17.20 -10.58
C GLY A 205 4.77 16.67 -9.79
N ARG A 206 5.94 16.63 -10.45
CA ARG A 206 7.20 16.18 -9.85
C ARG A 206 7.56 17.04 -8.65
N TYR A 207 7.94 16.40 -7.56
CA TYR A 207 8.35 17.09 -6.32
C TYR A 207 7.30 18.06 -5.76
N ALA A 208 6.07 18.01 -6.26
CA ALA A 208 4.97 18.78 -5.69
C ALA A 208 4.65 18.31 -4.27
N PHE A 209 4.17 19.21 -3.46
CA PHE A 209 3.85 18.93 -2.06
C PHE A 209 2.38 19.30 -1.78
N VAL A 210 1.59 18.29 -1.52
CA VAL A 210 0.21 18.43 -1.06
C VAL A 210 0.22 18.48 0.46
N GLY A 211 -0.19 19.60 1.04
CA GLY A 211 -0.24 19.75 2.49
C GLY A 211 -1.26 18.83 3.15
N ALA A 212 -1.06 18.53 4.44
CA ALA A 212 -1.96 17.68 5.20
C ALA A 212 -3.40 18.25 5.19
N GLY A 213 -4.39 17.35 5.06
CA GLY A 213 -5.81 17.71 5.00
C GLY A 213 -6.27 18.46 3.75
N ALA A 214 -5.41 18.64 2.75
CA ALA A 214 -5.79 19.34 1.52
C ALA A 214 -6.70 18.47 0.63
N VAL A 215 -7.60 19.12 -0.12
CA VAL A 215 -8.46 18.45 -1.12
C VAL A 215 -8.08 18.93 -2.51
N VAL A 216 -7.39 18.07 -3.26
CA VAL A 216 -6.90 18.37 -4.61
C VAL A 216 -7.96 17.98 -5.63
N THR A 217 -8.42 18.96 -6.40
CA THR A 217 -9.48 18.82 -7.41
C THR A 217 -9.02 19.18 -8.82
N LYS A 218 -7.75 19.55 -9.01
CA LYS A 218 -7.13 19.93 -10.28
C LYS A 218 -5.68 19.53 -10.30
N ASP A 219 -5.08 19.49 -11.47
CA ASP A 219 -3.66 19.23 -11.64
C ASP A 219 -2.81 20.18 -10.80
N VAL A 220 -1.71 19.64 -10.27
CA VAL A 220 -0.74 20.38 -9.45
C VAL A 220 0.57 20.46 -10.23
N PRO A 221 1.13 21.66 -10.46
CA PRO A 221 2.39 21.84 -11.17
C PRO A 221 3.57 21.17 -10.46
N ASP A 222 4.65 20.91 -11.21
CA ASP A 222 5.91 20.44 -10.67
C ASP A 222 6.42 21.41 -9.59
N PHE A 223 6.91 20.90 -8.45
CA PHE A 223 7.41 21.66 -7.29
C PHE A 223 6.38 22.52 -6.55
N ALA A 224 5.11 22.56 -6.96
CA ALA A 224 4.12 23.41 -6.30
C ALA A 224 3.79 22.91 -4.89
N LEU A 225 3.71 23.83 -3.93
CA LEU A 225 3.12 23.63 -2.62
C LEU A 225 1.64 23.98 -2.69
N VAL A 226 0.75 23.01 -2.47
CA VAL A 226 -0.69 23.22 -2.44
C VAL A 226 -1.28 22.84 -1.10
N VAL A 227 -2.19 23.67 -0.56
CA VAL A 227 -2.87 23.44 0.73
C VAL A 227 -4.32 23.88 0.67
N GLY A 228 -5.13 23.40 1.59
CA GLY A 228 -6.50 23.82 1.82
C GLY A 228 -7.56 22.98 1.11
N ASN A 229 -8.83 23.37 1.29
CA ASN A 229 -10.00 22.73 0.68
C ASN A 229 -10.90 23.80 0.04
N PRO A 230 -10.98 23.86 -1.31
CA PRO A 230 -10.14 23.13 -2.25
C PRO A 230 -8.67 23.59 -2.20
N ALA A 231 -7.74 22.70 -2.55
CA ALA A 231 -6.31 22.99 -2.54
C ALA A 231 -5.96 24.16 -3.48
N ARG A 232 -5.09 25.06 -3.00
CA ARG A 232 -4.56 26.21 -3.74
C ARG A 232 -3.05 26.27 -3.57
N GLN A 233 -2.36 26.67 -4.61
CA GLN A 233 -0.92 26.87 -4.57
C GLN A 233 -0.55 28.02 -3.62
N GLN A 234 0.41 27.77 -2.74
CA GLN A 234 0.91 28.71 -1.73
C GLN A 234 2.41 29.00 -1.88
N GLY A 235 3.02 28.52 -2.94
CA GLY A 235 4.44 28.68 -3.22
C GLY A 235 5.03 27.44 -3.86
N TRP A 236 6.34 27.27 -3.64
CA TRP A 236 7.15 26.23 -4.23
C TRP A 236 7.92 25.44 -3.17
N MET A 237 8.22 24.18 -3.49
CA MET A 237 9.03 23.29 -2.66
C MET A 237 10.30 22.89 -3.38
N SER A 238 11.40 22.77 -2.65
CA SER A 238 12.62 22.18 -3.18
C SER A 238 12.51 20.66 -3.28
N ARG A 239 13.43 20.04 -4.01
CA ARG A 239 13.55 18.56 -4.05
C ARG A 239 13.85 17.94 -2.69
N HIS A 240 14.46 18.71 -1.78
CA HIS A 240 14.76 18.27 -0.42
C HIS A 240 13.58 18.43 0.56
N GLY A 241 12.46 19.01 0.09
CA GLY A 241 11.24 19.14 0.90
C GLY A 241 11.16 20.45 1.71
N HIS A 242 11.97 21.46 1.39
CA HIS A 242 11.86 22.78 1.98
C HIS A 242 11.03 23.72 1.11
N ARG A 243 10.25 24.57 1.76
CA ARG A 243 9.60 25.69 1.07
C ARG A 243 10.67 26.63 0.54
N LEU A 244 10.53 27.01 -0.72
CA LEU A 244 11.38 28.01 -1.32
C LEU A 244 10.84 29.39 -0.97
N GLU A 245 11.72 30.26 -0.47
CA GLU A 245 11.40 31.64 -0.14
C GLU A 245 11.32 32.51 -1.41
N ALA A 246 11.05 33.81 -1.23
CA ALA A 246 10.94 34.72 -2.36
C ALA A 246 12.21 34.73 -3.21
N ALA A 247 12.02 34.83 -4.54
CA ALA A 247 13.13 34.93 -5.48
C ALA A 247 13.97 36.20 -5.25
N ASP A 248 15.28 36.08 -5.48
CA ASP A 248 16.20 37.21 -5.49
C ASP A 248 15.98 38.11 -6.74
N ARG A 249 16.86 39.12 -6.92
CA ARG A 249 16.78 40.07 -8.05
C ARG A 249 16.91 39.40 -9.42
N ASP A 250 17.54 38.22 -9.48
CA ASP A 250 17.73 37.45 -10.70
C ASP A 250 16.63 36.39 -10.91
N GLY A 251 15.63 36.39 -10.04
CA GLY A 251 14.53 35.45 -10.05
C GLY A 251 14.89 34.05 -9.51
N ILE A 252 15.99 33.95 -8.73
CA ILE A 252 16.48 32.69 -8.18
C ILE A 252 15.97 32.47 -6.76
N MET A 253 15.36 31.32 -6.51
CA MET A 253 15.03 30.81 -5.20
C MET A 253 16.08 29.75 -4.79
N ARG A 254 16.35 29.62 -3.50
CA ARG A 254 17.37 28.66 -3.00
C ARG A 254 16.80 27.74 -1.95
N CYS A 255 17.17 26.46 -2.03
CA CYS A 255 16.87 25.51 -0.95
C CYS A 255 17.76 25.85 0.26
N PRO A 256 17.21 26.04 1.45
CA PRO A 256 18.00 26.42 2.63
C PRO A 256 18.97 25.32 3.10
N GLU A 257 18.71 24.06 2.78
CA GLU A 257 19.54 22.95 3.22
C GLU A 257 20.58 22.52 2.18
N THR A 258 20.19 22.42 0.90
CA THR A 258 21.11 21.96 -0.16
C THR A 258 21.79 23.11 -0.90
N GLY A 259 21.33 24.34 -0.75
CA GLY A 259 21.78 25.49 -1.54
C GLY A 259 21.34 25.46 -3.00
N TYR A 260 20.66 24.39 -3.46
CA TYR A 260 20.23 24.26 -4.85
C TYR A 260 19.32 25.42 -5.27
N ARG A 261 19.58 25.90 -6.50
CA ARG A 261 18.90 27.03 -7.12
C ARG A 261 17.70 26.56 -7.93
N TYR A 262 16.65 27.33 -7.84
CA TYR A 262 15.42 27.12 -8.58
C TYR A 262 15.01 28.41 -9.28
N LYS A 263 14.44 28.31 -10.46
CA LYS A 263 13.94 29.45 -11.21
C LYS A 263 12.62 29.11 -11.87
N GLU A 264 11.69 30.03 -11.81
CA GLU A 264 10.48 29.97 -12.61
C GLU A 264 10.85 30.41 -14.04
N VAL A 265 10.90 29.44 -14.95
CA VAL A 265 11.34 29.64 -16.34
C VAL A 265 10.21 30.16 -17.22
N GLU A 266 8.99 29.83 -16.88
CA GLU A 266 7.73 30.32 -17.44
C GLU A 266 6.73 30.45 -16.29
N PRO A 267 5.67 31.28 -16.42
CA PRO A 267 4.64 31.39 -15.38
C PRO A 267 4.09 30.04 -14.96
N GLY A 268 4.25 29.67 -13.69
CA GLY A 268 3.81 28.37 -13.14
C GLY A 268 4.74 27.19 -13.44
N VAL A 269 5.91 27.40 -14.03
CA VAL A 269 6.86 26.33 -14.38
C VAL A 269 8.19 26.55 -13.65
N LEU A 270 8.37 25.90 -12.52
CA LEU A 270 9.63 25.93 -11.76
C LEU A 270 10.59 24.86 -12.28
N ARG A 271 11.90 25.15 -12.29
CA ARG A 271 12.98 24.22 -12.59
C ARG A 271 14.10 24.30 -11.55
N CYS A 272 14.71 23.14 -11.25
CA CYS A 272 15.96 23.07 -10.53
C CYS A 272 17.10 23.34 -11.52
N LEU A 273 18.02 24.27 -11.17
CA LEU A 273 19.11 24.65 -12.05
C LEU A 273 20.40 23.82 -11.82
N ASP A 274 20.52 23.21 -10.65
CA ASP A 274 21.76 22.57 -10.21
C ASP A 274 21.73 21.04 -10.29
N LEU A 275 20.57 20.44 -10.47
CA LEU A 275 20.42 18.99 -10.57
C LEU A 275 19.29 18.62 -11.53
N ASP A 276 19.58 17.71 -12.45
CA ASP A 276 18.59 17.17 -13.36
C ASP A 276 17.44 16.49 -12.57
N GLU A 277 16.20 16.74 -12.98
CA GLU A 277 15.00 16.31 -12.26
C GLU A 277 14.81 14.79 -12.26
N GLU A 278 15.40 14.06 -13.20
CA GLU A 278 15.38 12.61 -13.26
C GLU A 278 16.55 11.97 -12.49
N SER A 279 17.59 12.74 -12.17
CA SER A 279 18.71 12.25 -11.40
C SER A 279 18.34 11.98 -9.94
N PRO A 280 18.86 10.93 -9.30
CA PRO A 280 18.67 10.74 -7.87
C PRO A 280 19.29 11.87 -7.06
N LEU A 281 18.76 12.11 -5.87
CA LEU A 281 19.39 13.05 -4.93
C LEU A 281 20.76 12.48 -4.51
N PRO A 282 21.86 13.29 -4.52
CA PRO A 282 23.16 12.85 -4.03
C PRO A 282 23.11 12.29 -2.61
N ALA A 283 23.93 11.29 -2.33
CA ALA A 283 23.90 10.56 -1.06
C ALA A 283 24.13 11.48 0.15
N GLU A 284 24.91 12.53 0.00
CA GLU A 284 25.17 13.54 1.04
C GLU A 284 23.91 14.29 1.49
N PHE A 285 22.91 14.41 0.62
CA PHE A 285 21.61 15.02 0.92
C PHE A 285 20.51 14.01 1.24
N SER A 286 20.84 12.72 1.38
CA SER A 286 19.87 11.67 1.70
C SER A 286 19.43 11.67 3.17
N VAL A 287 20.14 12.42 4.03
CA VAL A 287 19.85 12.57 5.46
C VAL A 287 19.68 14.06 5.76
N GLY A 288 18.53 14.44 6.30
CA GLY A 288 18.28 15.83 6.69
C GLY A 288 19.21 16.27 7.83
N SER A 289 19.76 17.48 7.75
CA SER A 289 20.71 18.02 8.72
C SER A 289 20.05 18.66 9.95
N LYS A 290 18.87 19.28 9.75
CA LYS A 290 18.11 19.97 10.79
C LYS A 290 16.61 19.74 10.58
N SER A 291 15.81 19.97 11.62
CA SER A 291 14.34 19.95 11.48
C SER A 291 13.85 21.13 10.64
N TYR A 292 12.72 20.95 9.96
CA TYR A 292 12.08 22.03 9.17
C TYR A 292 11.83 23.30 10.01
N ARG A 293 11.54 23.14 11.31
CA ARG A 293 11.30 24.27 12.21
C ARG A 293 12.56 25.08 12.46
N GLN A 294 13.71 24.44 12.64
CA GLN A 294 15.01 25.12 12.83
C GLN A 294 15.37 25.95 11.60
N PHE A 295 15.21 25.40 10.39
CA PHE A 295 15.43 26.18 9.17
C PHE A 295 14.52 27.41 9.07
N LYS A 296 13.25 27.27 9.48
CA LYS A 296 12.29 28.38 9.46
C LYS A 296 12.63 29.48 10.47
N GLU A 297 13.15 29.13 11.63
CA GLU A 297 13.60 30.07 12.66
C GLU A 297 14.85 30.84 12.18
N GLU A 298 15.84 30.15 11.60
CA GLU A 298 17.06 30.77 11.04
C GLU A 298 16.71 31.79 9.93
N ILE A 299 15.82 31.45 9.00
CA ILE A 299 15.39 32.38 7.94
C ILE A 299 14.71 33.64 8.52
N ASN A 300 13.88 33.49 9.55
CA ASN A 300 13.20 34.63 10.19
C ASN A 300 14.21 35.54 10.91
N ASP A 301 15.22 34.99 11.55
CA ASP A 301 16.26 35.73 12.25
C ASP A 301 17.14 36.53 11.25
N GLU A 302 17.54 35.95 10.11
CA GLU A 302 18.27 36.64 9.04
C GLU A 302 17.42 37.79 8.44
N CYS A 303 16.13 37.60 8.24
CA CYS A 303 15.23 38.64 7.77
C CYS A 303 15.03 39.78 8.76
N SER A 304 15.17 39.53 10.06
CA SER A 304 15.03 40.56 11.09
C SER A 304 16.28 41.47 11.16
N VAL A 305 17.46 40.87 10.95
CA VAL A 305 18.76 41.61 10.97
C VAL A 305 18.92 42.51 9.73
N THR A 306 18.36 42.15 8.59
CA THR A 306 18.42 42.95 7.35
C THR A 306 17.42 44.11 7.29
N ARG A 307 16.49 44.21 8.27
CA ARG A 307 15.48 45.30 8.39
C ARG A 307 15.87 46.34 9.46
N SER A 308 16.92 46.11 10.21
CA SER A 308 17.49 47.06 11.17
C SER A 308 18.65 47.83 10.51
#